data_f535ded214efa5d2abb8258fc10cab2c
#
_entry.id   f535ded214efa5d2abb8258fc10cab2c
#
_cell.length_a   1.000
_cell.length_b   1.000
_cell.length_c   1.000
_cell.angle_alpha   90.00
_cell.angle_beta   90.00
_cell.angle_gamma   90.00
#
_symmetry.space_group_name_H-M   'P 1'
#
loop_
_entity.id
_entity.type
_entity.pdbx_description
1 polymer ?
#
loop_
_entity_poly.entity_id
_entity_poly.type
_entity_poly.pdbx_seq_one_letter_code
_entity_poly.pdbx_strand_id
1 'polypeptide(L)'
;YKVLFHEFDTKEPMLIYEDRSLTVTTIPLRHRMPCCGFLFAEKRRPNHIIREMVDFYQVPVYELNRIKNGADYVTPEGKTVSNNLLTRPSAPSRSYAYCSDTIYLPSIVEQIKGVDLLFHEATFANEDAPRAKETFHTTAAQAAEIARKAEVKKLLIGHFSARYEDENILLQEASAIFPDTQLAKETLCVSV
;
A
#
# COMPACT_ATOMS: atom_id res chain seq x y z
N TYR A 1 -14.34 -0.70 27.21
CA TYR A 1 -13.28 0.17 26.65
C TYR A 1 -13.82 1.57 26.36
N LYS A 2 -12.94 2.58 26.33
CA LYS A 2 -13.29 3.96 26.00
C LYS A 2 -12.92 4.23 24.53
N VAL A 3 -13.88 4.70 23.74
CA VAL A 3 -13.64 5.15 22.36
C VAL A 3 -13.25 6.62 22.39
N LEU A 4 -12.15 6.96 21.73
CA LEU A 4 -11.72 8.35 21.53
C LEU A 4 -11.80 8.65 20.04
N PHE A 5 -12.47 9.76 19.70
CA PHE A 5 -12.55 10.25 18.33
C PHE A 5 -11.49 11.32 18.11
N HIS A 6 -10.74 11.18 17.00
CA HIS A 6 -9.76 12.17 16.56
C HIS A 6 -10.19 12.66 15.18
N GLU A 7 -10.55 13.93 15.11
CA GLU A 7 -10.90 14.59 13.85
C GLU A 7 -9.63 15.10 13.16
N PHE A 8 -9.63 15.06 11.82
CA PHE A 8 -8.54 15.56 11.00
C PHE A 8 -9.05 16.14 9.68
N ASP A 9 -8.26 17.00 9.03
CA ASP A 9 -8.57 17.53 7.70
C ASP A 9 -8.29 16.46 6.63
N THR A 10 -9.23 16.28 5.70
CA THR A 10 -9.15 15.31 4.62
C THR A 10 -8.57 15.88 3.32
N LYS A 11 -8.19 17.16 3.29
CA LYS A 11 -7.76 17.85 2.05
C LYS A 11 -6.32 17.57 1.68
N GLU A 12 -5.47 17.28 2.67
CA GLU A 12 -4.04 17.04 2.48
C GLU A 12 -3.64 15.69 3.06
N PRO A 13 -2.61 15.03 2.51
CA PRO A 13 -2.06 13.82 3.10
C PRO A 13 -1.54 14.11 4.52
N MET A 14 -1.97 13.31 5.49
CA MET A 14 -1.57 13.46 6.89
C MET A 14 -1.23 12.11 7.51
N LEU A 15 -0.11 12.03 8.22
CA LEU A 15 0.22 10.87 9.05
C LEU A 15 -0.68 10.89 10.29
N ILE A 16 -1.61 9.92 10.37
CA ILE A 16 -2.62 9.83 11.45
C ILE A 16 -2.31 8.75 12.47
N TYR A 17 -1.43 7.81 12.12
CA TYR A 17 -0.98 6.76 13.02
C TYR A 17 0.43 6.33 12.70
N GLU A 18 1.23 6.10 13.74
CA GLU A 18 2.58 5.57 13.63
C GLU A 18 2.93 4.76 14.87
N ASP A 19 3.46 3.55 14.67
CA ASP A 19 4.07 2.73 15.71
C ASP A 19 5.46 2.19 15.28
N ARG A 20 5.96 1.15 15.96
CA ARG A 20 7.27 0.54 15.61
C ARG A 20 7.30 -0.12 14.24
N SER A 21 6.15 -0.56 13.72
CA SER A 21 6.03 -1.44 12.56
C SER A 21 5.24 -0.87 11.40
N LEU A 22 4.36 0.09 11.66
CA LEU A 22 3.36 0.56 10.72
C LEU A 22 3.23 2.09 10.75
N THR A 23 2.92 2.66 9.59
CA THR A 23 2.39 4.02 9.44
C THR A 23 1.05 3.98 8.73
N VAL A 24 0.13 4.90 9.08
CA VAL A 24 -1.11 5.14 8.35
C VAL A 24 -1.18 6.61 7.96
N THR A 25 -1.29 6.86 6.65
CA THR A 25 -1.38 8.20 6.07
C THR A 25 -2.71 8.34 5.34
N THR A 26 -3.37 9.48 5.46
CA THR A 26 -4.60 9.78 4.71
C THR A 26 -4.28 10.01 3.23
N ILE A 27 -5.22 9.58 2.37
CA ILE A 27 -5.20 9.85 0.93
C ILE A 27 -6.38 10.78 0.65
N PRO A 28 -6.16 12.06 0.28
CA PRO A 28 -7.24 12.97 -0.08
C PRO A 28 -8.07 12.41 -1.23
N LEU A 29 -9.36 12.22 -1.01
CA LEU A 29 -10.30 11.75 -2.02
C LEU A 29 -11.32 12.85 -2.32
N ARG A 30 -12.12 12.65 -3.37
CA ARG A 30 -13.11 13.64 -3.80
C ARG A 30 -14.48 13.00 -3.97
N HIS A 31 -15.37 13.30 -3.04
CA HIS A 31 -16.77 12.91 -3.04
C HIS A 31 -17.66 14.08 -2.67
N ARG A 32 -18.99 13.88 -2.58
CA ARG A 32 -19.97 14.92 -2.16
C ARG A 32 -19.73 15.40 -0.73
N MET A 33 -19.39 14.46 0.15
CA MET A 33 -18.96 14.74 1.52
C MET A 33 -17.44 14.67 1.63
N PRO A 34 -16.82 15.45 2.53
CA PRO A 34 -15.40 15.31 2.81
C PRO A 34 -15.04 13.86 3.15
N CYS A 35 -14.10 13.28 2.46
CA CYS A 35 -13.66 11.90 2.65
C CYS A 35 -12.17 11.76 2.38
N CYS A 36 -11.59 10.68 2.85
CA CYS A 36 -10.23 10.29 2.53
C CYS A 36 -10.12 8.76 2.45
N GLY A 37 -9.15 8.30 1.71
CA GLY A 37 -8.61 6.95 1.78
C GLY A 37 -7.49 6.85 2.80
N PHE A 38 -6.89 5.67 2.89
CA PHE A 38 -5.81 5.39 3.83
C PHE A 38 -4.70 4.58 3.17
N LEU A 39 -3.46 5.00 3.38
CA LEU A 39 -2.27 4.27 3.01
C LEU A 39 -1.66 3.65 4.27
N PHE A 40 -1.65 2.33 4.35
CA PHE A 40 -0.98 1.53 5.37
C PHE A 40 0.36 1.09 4.82
N ALA A 41 1.46 1.41 5.50
CA ALA A 41 2.80 1.03 5.07
C ALA A 41 3.60 0.45 6.23
N GLU A 42 4.10 -0.78 6.06
CA GLU A 42 5.03 -1.37 7.02
C GLU A 42 6.35 -0.61 6.99
N LYS A 43 6.91 -0.33 8.16
CA LYS A 43 8.27 0.19 8.27
C LYS A 43 9.30 -0.88 7.93
N ARG A 44 10.42 -0.46 7.36
CA ARG A 44 11.51 -1.38 7.05
C ARG A 44 11.97 -2.10 8.32
N ARG A 45 11.98 -3.42 8.26
CA ARG A 45 12.51 -4.26 9.34
C ARG A 45 14.04 -4.33 9.25
N PRO A 46 14.75 -4.28 10.36
CA PRO A 46 16.19 -4.50 10.38
C PRO A 46 16.55 -5.89 9.85
N ASN A 47 17.68 -6.01 9.18
CA ASN A 47 18.22 -7.30 8.71
C ASN A 47 18.44 -8.29 9.86
N HIS A 48 18.40 -9.57 9.55
CA HIS A 48 18.71 -10.64 10.50
C HIS A 48 20.22 -10.90 10.54
N ILE A 49 20.79 -10.92 11.73
CA ILE A 49 22.21 -11.26 11.94
C ILE A 49 22.46 -12.73 11.59
N ILE A 50 23.55 -13.00 10.87
CA ILE A 50 24.14 -14.33 10.69
C ILE A 50 25.09 -14.56 11.86
N ARG A 51 24.65 -15.29 12.87
CA ARG A 51 25.37 -15.44 14.14
C ARG A 51 26.78 -15.98 13.96
N GLU A 52 26.95 -17.01 13.13
CA GLU A 52 28.23 -17.65 12.84
C GLU A 52 29.26 -16.66 12.28
N MET A 53 28.81 -15.72 11.44
CA MET A 53 29.68 -14.72 10.82
C MET A 53 30.06 -13.62 11.80
N VAL A 54 29.10 -13.20 12.64
CA VAL A 54 29.36 -12.22 13.69
C VAL A 54 30.38 -12.76 14.70
N ASP A 55 30.25 -14.02 15.09
CA ASP A 55 31.20 -14.68 15.99
C ASP A 55 32.58 -14.88 15.31
N PHE A 56 32.62 -15.30 14.03
CA PHE A 56 33.84 -15.44 13.26
C PHE A 56 34.66 -14.15 13.14
N TYR A 57 33.99 -13.03 12.85
CA TYR A 57 34.63 -11.71 12.78
C TYR A 57 34.77 -11.01 14.13
N GLN A 58 34.37 -11.66 15.23
CA GLN A 58 34.41 -11.12 16.60
C GLN A 58 33.74 -9.74 16.72
N VAL A 59 32.58 -9.57 16.04
CA VAL A 59 31.86 -8.31 15.99
C VAL A 59 31.33 -7.93 17.38
N PRO A 60 31.67 -6.75 17.92
CA PRO A 60 31.18 -6.31 19.21
C PRO A 60 29.65 -6.11 19.21
N VAL A 61 29.00 -6.39 20.35
CA VAL A 61 27.53 -6.29 20.51
C VAL A 61 27.01 -4.89 20.17
N TYR A 62 27.75 -3.85 20.47
CA TYR A 62 27.33 -2.47 20.19
C TYR A 62 27.28 -2.13 18.69
N GLU A 63 27.99 -2.87 17.82
CA GLU A 63 27.94 -2.72 16.35
C GLU A 63 26.68 -3.40 15.73
N LEU A 64 26.09 -4.37 16.41
CA LEU A 64 25.02 -5.19 15.83
C LEU A 64 23.82 -4.37 15.35
N ASN A 65 23.49 -3.29 16.04
CA ASN A 65 22.37 -2.43 15.62
C ASN A 65 22.67 -1.68 14.33
N ARG A 66 23.89 -1.17 14.15
CA ARG A 66 24.35 -0.54 12.89
C ARG A 66 24.32 -1.54 11.74
N ILE A 67 24.84 -2.75 11.98
CA ILE A 67 24.92 -3.84 11.00
C ILE A 67 23.50 -4.28 10.58
N LYS A 68 22.59 -4.46 11.52
CA LYS A 68 21.17 -4.76 11.22
C LYS A 68 20.51 -3.70 10.33
N ASN A 69 20.94 -2.44 10.43
CA ASN A 69 20.43 -1.34 9.63
C ASN A 69 21.22 -1.11 8.32
N GLY A 70 22.10 -2.05 7.94
CA GLY A 70 22.75 -2.07 6.64
C GLY A 70 24.20 -1.57 6.63
N ALA A 71 24.80 -1.20 7.78
CA ALA A 71 26.19 -0.77 7.82
C ALA A 71 27.16 -1.94 7.67
N ASP A 72 28.26 -1.69 6.97
CA ASP A 72 29.43 -2.59 6.98
C ASP A 72 30.13 -2.51 8.35
N TYR A 73 30.90 -3.55 8.69
CA TYR A 73 31.73 -3.61 9.87
C TYR A 73 33.20 -3.37 9.51
N VAL A 74 33.88 -2.51 10.27
CA VAL A 74 35.32 -2.31 10.13
C VAL A 74 36.01 -2.94 11.34
N THR A 75 36.90 -3.92 11.08
CA THR A 75 37.65 -4.59 12.14
C THR A 75 38.67 -3.65 12.80
N PRO A 76 39.20 -3.97 13.99
CA PRO A 76 40.25 -3.17 14.61
C PRO A 76 41.49 -2.97 13.72
N GLU A 77 41.77 -3.89 12.83
CA GLU A 77 42.89 -3.83 11.88
C GLU A 77 42.57 -3.00 10.62
N GLY A 78 41.39 -2.37 10.55
CA GLY A 78 40.97 -1.54 9.42
C GLY A 78 40.39 -2.29 8.22
N LYS A 79 40.14 -3.60 8.32
CA LYS A 79 39.52 -4.38 7.25
C LYS A 79 38.00 -4.19 7.25
N THR A 80 37.43 -3.84 6.10
CA THR A 80 35.98 -3.75 5.93
C THR A 80 35.36 -5.11 5.64
N VAL A 81 34.38 -5.50 6.43
CA VAL A 81 33.52 -6.68 6.25
C VAL A 81 32.15 -6.20 5.77
N SER A 82 31.77 -6.62 4.57
CA SER A 82 30.52 -6.18 3.95
C SER A 82 29.30 -6.70 4.71
N ASN A 83 28.26 -5.87 4.80
CA ASN A 83 27.01 -6.17 5.50
C ASN A 83 26.34 -7.47 5.05
N ASN A 84 26.39 -7.78 3.74
CA ASN A 84 25.81 -9.00 3.19
C ASN A 84 26.46 -10.30 3.68
N LEU A 85 27.68 -10.24 4.22
CA LEU A 85 28.33 -11.38 4.88
C LEU A 85 27.84 -11.56 6.33
N LEU A 86 27.38 -10.49 6.96
CA LEU A 86 26.98 -10.45 8.37
C LEU A 86 25.48 -10.56 8.59
N THR A 87 24.69 -10.33 7.53
CA THR A 87 23.22 -10.26 7.64
C THR A 87 22.52 -10.99 6.50
N ARG A 88 21.27 -11.41 6.79
CA ARG A 88 20.27 -11.79 5.80
C ARG A 88 19.19 -10.69 5.74
N PRO A 89 18.71 -10.34 4.53
CA PRO A 89 17.60 -9.36 4.43
C PRO A 89 16.38 -9.83 5.19
N SER A 90 15.69 -8.89 5.82
CA SER A 90 14.34 -9.12 6.33
C SER A 90 13.35 -9.26 5.17
N ALA A 91 12.17 -9.79 5.45
CA ALA A 91 11.06 -9.75 4.48
C ALA A 91 10.81 -8.30 4.03
N PRO A 92 10.49 -8.06 2.74
CA PRO A 92 10.15 -6.74 2.25
C PRO A 92 8.98 -6.16 3.03
N SER A 93 8.99 -4.84 3.22
CA SER A 93 7.86 -4.12 3.80
C SER A 93 6.68 -4.17 2.86
N ARG A 94 5.47 -4.32 3.41
CA ARG A 94 4.23 -4.40 2.65
C ARG A 94 3.45 -3.11 2.78
N SER A 95 2.62 -2.82 1.78
CA SER A 95 1.79 -1.63 1.75
C SER A 95 0.41 -1.91 1.17
N TYR A 96 -0.59 -1.23 1.71
CA TYR A 96 -1.98 -1.35 1.31
C TYR A 96 -2.60 0.03 1.22
N ALA A 97 -3.22 0.36 0.10
CA ALA A 97 -4.00 1.58 -0.07
C ALA A 97 -5.48 1.25 -0.19
N TYR A 98 -6.32 1.97 0.56
CA TYR A 98 -7.78 1.88 0.52
C TYR A 98 -8.36 3.20 0.02
N CYS A 99 -9.00 3.17 -1.15
CA CYS A 99 -9.63 4.33 -1.79
C CYS A 99 -11.07 4.00 -2.15
N SER A 100 -12.04 4.54 -1.41
CA SER A 100 -13.46 4.34 -1.65
C SER A 100 -14.21 5.67 -1.63
N ASP A 101 -15.36 5.73 -2.29
CA ASP A 101 -16.19 6.92 -2.45
C ASP A 101 -15.42 8.11 -3.06
N THR A 102 -14.94 7.92 -4.29
CA THR A 102 -14.18 8.96 -4.99
C THR A 102 -14.48 8.99 -6.47
N ILE A 103 -14.57 10.20 -7.03
CA ILE A 103 -14.49 10.40 -8.47
C ILE A 103 -13.12 9.96 -8.98
N TYR A 104 -12.99 9.66 -10.28
CA TYR A 104 -11.69 9.43 -10.93
C TYR A 104 -10.71 10.57 -10.60
N LEU A 105 -9.65 10.26 -9.85
CA LEU A 105 -8.75 11.24 -9.25
C LEU A 105 -7.27 10.87 -9.50
N PRO A 106 -6.69 11.24 -10.66
CA PRO A 106 -5.29 10.92 -10.97
C PRO A 106 -4.26 11.52 -10.01
N SER A 107 -4.62 12.53 -9.22
CA SER A 107 -3.69 13.15 -8.26
C SER A 107 -3.23 12.21 -7.14
N ILE A 108 -3.94 11.11 -6.87
CA ILE A 108 -3.53 10.13 -5.85
C ILE A 108 -2.41 9.20 -6.32
N VAL A 109 -2.13 9.13 -7.63
CA VAL A 109 -1.19 8.19 -8.25
C VAL A 109 0.18 8.22 -7.59
N GLU A 110 0.75 9.41 -7.40
CA GLU A 110 2.08 9.54 -6.79
C GLU A 110 2.10 9.08 -5.32
N GLN A 111 1.01 9.29 -4.59
CA GLN A 111 0.92 8.92 -3.18
C GLN A 111 0.82 7.40 -2.97
N ILE A 112 0.20 6.69 -3.92
CA ILE A 112 -0.01 5.23 -3.84
C ILE A 112 0.96 4.45 -4.75
N LYS A 113 2.00 5.10 -5.25
CA LYS A 113 2.92 4.50 -6.22
C LYS A 113 3.61 3.26 -5.65
N GLY A 114 3.53 2.16 -6.39
CA GLY A 114 4.18 0.90 -6.07
C GLY A 114 3.61 0.15 -4.86
N VAL A 115 2.42 0.50 -4.35
CA VAL A 115 1.80 -0.25 -3.25
C VAL A 115 1.55 -1.70 -3.64
N ASP A 116 1.66 -2.60 -2.66
CA ASP A 116 1.49 -4.04 -2.90
C ASP A 116 0.04 -4.41 -3.21
N LEU A 117 -0.92 -3.76 -2.56
CA LEU A 117 -2.34 -3.94 -2.80
C LEU A 117 -3.06 -2.58 -2.79
N LEU A 118 -3.79 -2.30 -3.85
CA LEU A 118 -4.73 -1.18 -3.92
C LEU A 118 -6.16 -1.73 -3.86
N PHE A 119 -6.96 -1.34 -2.85
CA PHE A 119 -8.41 -1.37 -2.95
C PHE A 119 -8.87 -0.05 -3.54
N HIS A 120 -9.65 -0.12 -4.62
CA HIS A 120 -10.28 1.06 -5.22
C HIS A 120 -11.74 0.79 -5.51
N GLU A 121 -12.62 1.78 -5.25
CA GLU A 121 -13.99 1.67 -5.70
C GLU A 121 -14.06 1.48 -7.23
N ALA A 122 -15.09 0.79 -7.68
CA ALA A 122 -15.44 0.59 -9.09
C ALA A 122 -16.96 0.49 -9.21
N THR A 123 -17.62 1.57 -8.82
CA THR A 123 -19.08 1.60 -8.68
C THR A 123 -19.81 1.34 -9.99
N PHE A 124 -19.21 1.74 -11.13
CA PHE A 124 -19.84 1.69 -12.43
C PHE A 124 -19.00 1.00 -13.52
N ALA A 125 -19.70 0.43 -14.52
CA ALA A 125 -19.08 0.05 -15.78
C ALA A 125 -18.73 1.28 -16.63
N ASN A 126 -17.90 1.12 -17.64
CA ASN A 126 -17.42 2.25 -18.47
C ASN A 126 -18.55 2.92 -19.27
N GLU A 127 -19.58 2.20 -19.66
CA GLU A 127 -20.77 2.76 -20.31
C GLU A 127 -21.52 3.76 -19.44
N ASP A 128 -21.45 3.61 -18.11
CA ASP A 128 -22.04 4.49 -17.12
C ASP A 128 -21.07 5.62 -16.65
N ALA A 129 -19.97 5.87 -17.36
CA ALA A 129 -18.98 6.91 -16.97
C ALA A 129 -19.58 8.32 -16.75
N PRO A 130 -20.57 8.80 -17.52
CA PRO A 130 -21.22 10.08 -17.25
C PRO A 130 -21.90 10.08 -15.87
N ARG A 131 -22.57 9.01 -15.50
CA ARG A 131 -23.23 8.87 -14.19
C ARG A 131 -22.21 8.73 -13.05
N ALA A 132 -21.14 7.99 -13.24
CA ALA A 132 -20.04 7.91 -12.29
C ALA A 132 -19.56 9.33 -11.92
N LYS A 133 -19.32 10.17 -12.93
CA LYS A 133 -18.92 11.57 -12.73
C LYS A 133 -19.95 12.40 -11.97
N GLU A 134 -21.24 12.28 -12.32
CA GLU A 134 -22.33 13.00 -11.65
C GLU A 134 -22.50 12.62 -10.18
N THR A 135 -22.26 11.34 -9.86
CA THR A 135 -22.44 10.80 -8.51
C THR A 135 -21.16 10.81 -7.70
N PHE A 136 -20.03 11.31 -8.24
CA PHE A 136 -18.70 11.35 -7.64
C PHE A 136 -18.13 9.94 -7.33
N HIS A 137 -18.29 9.04 -8.28
CA HIS A 137 -17.76 7.69 -8.25
C HIS A 137 -16.85 7.41 -9.46
N THR A 138 -16.24 6.23 -9.43
CA THR A 138 -15.26 5.79 -10.43
C THR A 138 -15.80 4.59 -11.21
N THR A 139 -15.42 4.45 -12.49
CA THR A 139 -15.68 3.23 -13.25
C THR A 139 -14.58 2.19 -13.00
N ALA A 140 -14.88 0.91 -13.29
CA ALA A 140 -13.91 -0.18 -13.19
C ALA A 140 -12.66 0.07 -14.07
N ALA A 141 -12.86 0.55 -15.29
CA ALA A 141 -11.77 0.92 -16.19
C ALA A 141 -10.90 2.06 -15.62
N GLN A 142 -11.51 3.08 -15.01
CA GLN A 142 -10.80 4.19 -14.38
C GLN A 142 -10.00 3.75 -13.13
N ALA A 143 -10.57 2.87 -12.31
CA ALA A 143 -9.87 2.28 -11.16
C ALA A 143 -8.61 1.52 -11.62
N ALA A 144 -8.73 0.70 -12.66
CA ALA A 144 -7.62 -0.01 -13.26
C ALA A 144 -6.58 0.92 -13.90
N GLU A 145 -6.99 2.06 -14.47
CA GLU A 145 -6.08 3.07 -14.99
C GLU A 145 -5.25 3.74 -13.89
N ILE A 146 -5.87 4.03 -12.73
CA ILE A 146 -5.15 4.51 -11.54
C ILE A 146 -4.12 3.47 -11.09
N ALA A 147 -4.52 2.20 -10.95
CA ALA A 147 -3.65 1.11 -10.55
C ALA A 147 -2.43 0.97 -11.49
N ARG A 148 -2.67 1.01 -12.81
CA ARG A 148 -1.61 0.94 -13.82
C ARG A 148 -0.65 2.13 -13.76
N LYS A 149 -1.18 3.36 -13.63
CA LYS A 149 -0.37 4.58 -13.52
C LYS A 149 0.46 4.62 -12.25
N ALA A 150 -0.10 4.11 -11.15
CA ALA A 150 0.58 4.03 -9.87
C ALA A 150 1.52 2.81 -9.76
N GLU A 151 1.59 1.95 -10.77
CA GLU A 151 2.44 0.75 -10.77
C GLU A 151 2.21 -0.14 -9.54
N VAL A 152 0.96 -0.24 -9.07
CA VAL A 152 0.63 -1.09 -7.94
C VAL A 152 0.85 -2.56 -8.31
N LYS A 153 1.06 -3.45 -7.32
CA LYS A 153 1.28 -4.87 -7.63
C LYS A 153 -0.03 -5.63 -7.85
N LYS A 154 -1.09 -5.27 -7.11
CA LYS A 154 -2.40 -5.91 -7.20
C LYS A 154 -3.52 -4.90 -7.00
N LEU A 155 -4.62 -5.05 -7.74
CA LEU A 155 -5.83 -4.25 -7.63
C LEU A 155 -6.98 -5.11 -7.11
N LEU A 156 -7.65 -4.63 -6.07
CA LEU A 156 -8.91 -5.16 -5.57
C LEU A 156 -9.99 -4.10 -5.83
N ILE A 157 -10.97 -4.43 -6.68
CA ILE A 157 -12.09 -3.53 -6.97
C ILE A 157 -13.33 -3.91 -6.14
N GLY A 158 -14.08 -2.92 -5.70
CA GLY A 158 -15.26 -3.10 -4.88
C GLY A 158 -16.19 -1.90 -4.90
N HIS A 159 -17.16 -1.85 -3.97
CA HIS A 159 -18.16 -0.77 -3.89
C HIS A 159 -19.04 -0.72 -5.15
N PHE A 160 -19.52 -1.88 -5.60
CA PHE A 160 -20.31 -1.99 -6.84
C PHE A 160 -21.71 -1.42 -6.69
N SER A 161 -22.24 -0.79 -7.75
CA SER A 161 -23.64 -0.38 -7.78
C SER A 161 -24.56 -1.60 -7.79
N ALA A 162 -25.61 -1.57 -6.97
CA ALA A 162 -26.63 -2.62 -6.91
C ALA A 162 -27.40 -2.84 -8.24
N ARG A 163 -27.15 -2.04 -9.29
CA ARG A 163 -27.70 -2.22 -10.63
C ARG A 163 -27.10 -3.41 -11.37
N TYR A 164 -25.87 -3.83 -11.01
CA TYR A 164 -25.20 -4.95 -11.64
C TYR A 164 -25.53 -6.23 -10.88
N GLU A 165 -26.26 -7.15 -11.55
CA GLU A 165 -26.51 -8.50 -11.02
C GLU A 165 -25.28 -9.39 -11.11
N ASP A 166 -24.37 -9.09 -12.07
CA ASP A 166 -23.09 -9.78 -12.26
C ASP A 166 -21.95 -8.79 -12.34
N GLU A 167 -21.11 -8.77 -11.28
CA GLU A 167 -19.93 -7.90 -11.20
C GLU A 167 -18.79 -8.34 -12.14
N ASN A 168 -18.90 -9.49 -12.81
CA ASN A 168 -17.87 -9.95 -13.75
C ASN A 168 -17.68 -9.00 -14.93
N ILE A 169 -18.69 -8.21 -15.31
CA ILE A 169 -18.54 -7.18 -16.34
C ILE A 169 -17.52 -6.12 -15.91
N LEU A 170 -17.57 -5.70 -14.64
CA LEU A 170 -16.63 -4.74 -14.06
C LEU A 170 -15.21 -5.32 -13.97
N LEU A 171 -15.11 -6.61 -13.60
CA LEU A 171 -13.83 -7.31 -13.57
C LEU A 171 -13.20 -7.40 -14.95
N GLN A 172 -13.97 -7.72 -15.99
CA GLN A 172 -13.47 -7.82 -17.35
C GLN A 172 -12.93 -6.46 -17.86
N GLU A 173 -13.67 -5.38 -17.63
CA GLU A 173 -13.21 -4.03 -17.99
C GLU A 173 -11.92 -3.63 -17.27
N ALA A 174 -11.85 -3.87 -15.97
CA ALA A 174 -10.67 -3.55 -15.18
C ALA A 174 -9.47 -4.42 -15.57
N SER A 175 -9.65 -5.73 -15.70
CA SER A 175 -8.57 -6.67 -16.04
C SER A 175 -8.01 -6.47 -17.43
N ALA A 176 -8.79 -5.93 -18.37
CA ALA A 176 -8.29 -5.56 -19.70
C ALA A 176 -7.22 -4.46 -19.64
N ILE A 177 -7.22 -3.62 -18.58
CA ILE A 177 -6.28 -2.50 -18.38
C ILE A 177 -5.18 -2.87 -17.37
N PHE A 178 -5.57 -3.57 -16.32
CA PHE A 178 -4.67 -4.03 -15.24
C PHE A 178 -4.96 -5.51 -14.92
N PRO A 179 -4.19 -6.46 -15.47
CA PRO A 179 -4.51 -7.90 -15.41
C PRO A 179 -4.58 -8.48 -13.99
N ASP A 180 -3.74 -8.00 -13.05
CA ASP A 180 -3.78 -8.48 -11.64
C ASP A 180 -4.88 -7.76 -10.84
N THR A 181 -6.12 -7.92 -11.32
CA THR A 181 -7.34 -7.37 -10.72
C THR A 181 -8.22 -8.48 -10.17
N GLN A 182 -8.78 -8.25 -8.98
CA GLN A 182 -9.74 -9.15 -8.33
C GLN A 182 -10.98 -8.39 -7.86
N LEU A 183 -12.14 -9.08 -7.79
CA LEU A 183 -13.33 -8.56 -7.12
C LEU A 183 -13.20 -8.68 -5.60
N ALA A 184 -13.50 -7.62 -4.88
CA ALA A 184 -13.74 -7.68 -3.45
C ALA A 184 -15.07 -8.39 -3.19
N LYS A 185 -15.02 -9.51 -2.49
CA LYS A 185 -16.21 -10.30 -2.07
C LYS A 185 -16.17 -10.45 -0.56
N GLU A 186 -17.36 -10.57 0.02
CA GLU A 186 -17.47 -10.90 1.45
C GLU A 186 -16.70 -12.18 1.76
N THR A 187 -16.03 -12.20 2.89
CA THR A 187 -15.17 -13.31 3.36
C THR A 187 -13.89 -13.58 2.54
N LEU A 188 -13.62 -12.81 1.49
CA LEU A 188 -12.37 -12.91 0.74
C LEU A 188 -11.18 -12.54 1.63
N CYS A 189 -10.19 -13.43 1.72
CA CYS A 189 -8.92 -13.16 2.37
C CYS A 189 -7.85 -12.94 1.29
N VAL A 190 -7.26 -11.76 1.26
CA VAL A 190 -6.19 -11.40 0.32
C VAL A 190 -4.90 -11.18 1.11
N SER A 191 -3.82 -11.85 0.69
CA SER A 191 -2.50 -11.60 1.24
C SER A 191 -1.82 -10.44 0.51
N VAL A 192 -1.24 -9.55 1.27
CA VAL A 192 -0.41 -8.42 0.82
C VAL A 192 1.07 -8.80 0.90
#